data_7b742e1b5a8a854f3cca97152e3833d3
#
_entry.id   7b742e1b5a8a854f3cca97152e3833d3
#
_cell.length_a   1.000
_cell.length_b   1.000
_cell.length_c   1.000
_cell.angle_alpha   90.00
_cell.angle_beta   90.00
_cell.angle_gamma   90.00
#
_symmetry.space_group_name_H-M   'P 1'
#
loop_
_entity.id
_entity.type
_entity.pdbx_description
1 polymer ?
#
loop_
_entity_poly.entity_id
_entity_poly.type
_entity_poly.pdbx_seq_one_letter_code
_entity_poly.pdbx_strand_id
1 'polypeptide(L)'
;MCIRDSDRGCLECQMIYTCVVFGSDEGKWVTAGDMKYLGEESLEIPEDYKSIPITKLLKGQMIEFYATAIMGRGRDHTKWSPVCGVSFSPRRVGVINNKSKSKVLWGMDLEITAKDFGKDNRLDDVDKVATLVRELNHVGEGTEASREFKDAISLEEAPGEYILDFETDGSMTPRVALEMACKELAERFGALEQDLGAAL
;
A
#
# COMPACT_ATOMS: atom_id res chain seq x y z
N MET A 1 15.14 -17.88 -11.16
CA MET A 1 15.36 -16.48 -10.70
C MET A 1 16.62 -16.48 -9.84
N CYS A 2 17.64 -15.76 -10.20
CA CYS A 2 18.92 -15.77 -9.48
C CYS A 2 18.79 -14.84 -8.26
N ILE A 3 18.42 -15.38 -7.10
CA ILE A 3 18.39 -14.63 -5.83
C ILE A 3 19.78 -14.77 -5.19
N ARG A 4 20.78 -14.18 -5.78
CA ARG A 4 22.07 -14.04 -5.11
C ARG A 4 22.17 -12.64 -4.53
N ASP A 5 22.52 -12.57 -3.25
CA ASP A 5 22.90 -11.37 -2.50
C ASP A 5 24.18 -10.74 -3.08
N SER A 6 24.16 -10.38 -4.35
CA SER A 6 25.26 -9.57 -4.89
C SER A 6 24.78 -8.13 -4.96
N ASP A 7 25.42 -7.25 -4.21
CA ASP A 7 25.15 -5.81 -4.18
C ASP A 7 25.13 -5.13 -5.56
N ARG A 8 25.52 -5.82 -6.61
CA ARG A 8 25.61 -5.31 -7.97
C ARG A 8 24.74 -6.01 -8.99
N GLY A 9 23.98 -7.04 -8.61
CA GLY A 9 23.24 -7.90 -9.53
C GLY A 9 24.18 -8.75 -10.42
N CYS A 10 23.71 -9.88 -10.92
CA CYS A 10 24.40 -10.64 -11.96
C CYS A 10 23.85 -10.26 -13.34
N LEU A 11 24.51 -10.66 -14.42
CA LEU A 11 24.08 -10.36 -15.79
C LEU A 11 22.66 -10.85 -16.10
N GLU A 12 22.21 -11.92 -15.45
CA GLU A 12 20.85 -12.47 -15.59
C GLU A 12 19.80 -11.70 -14.76
N CYS A 13 20.22 -10.92 -13.76
CA CYS A 13 19.35 -10.15 -12.87
C CYS A 13 19.33 -8.66 -13.20
N GLN A 14 20.10 -8.24 -14.21
CA GLN A 14 20.17 -6.85 -14.65
C GLN A 14 19.30 -6.63 -15.88
N MET A 15 18.63 -5.49 -15.90
CA MET A 15 17.95 -4.97 -17.07
C MET A 15 18.65 -3.68 -17.50
N ILE A 16 19.09 -3.63 -18.76
CA ILE A 16 19.82 -2.47 -19.29
C ILE A 16 18.94 -1.73 -20.28
N TYR A 17 18.70 -0.47 -20.01
CA TYR A 17 18.02 0.45 -20.90
C TYR A 17 19.04 1.42 -21.49
N THR A 18 18.85 1.77 -22.75
CA THR A 18 19.61 2.82 -23.42
C THR A 18 18.69 3.98 -23.76
N CYS A 19 19.19 5.19 -23.66
CA CYS A 19 18.50 6.41 -24.09
C CYS A 19 19.46 7.26 -24.90
N VAL A 20 19.07 7.62 -26.13
CA VAL A 20 19.78 8.57 -27.00
C VAL A 20 18.77 9.52 -27.57
N VAL A 21 18.83 10.79 -27.17
CA VAL A 21 17.87 11.82 -27.58
C VAL A 21 18.60 13.12 -27.93
N PHE A 22 18.18 13.75 -29.03
CA PHE A 22 18.67 15.06 -29.45
C PHE A 22 17.61 16.12 -29.20
N GLY A 23 18.04 17.28 -28.73
CA GLY A 23 17.19 18.43 -28.53
C GLY A 23 16.69 19.07 -29.86
N SER A 24 15.60 19.77 -29.82
CA SER A 24 14.98 20.49 -30.94
C SER A 24 14.99 22.00 -30.72
N ASP A 25 14.67 22.76 -31.76
CA ASP A 25 14.60 24.23 -31.70
C ASP A 25 13.60 24.75 -30.66
N GLU A 26 12.47 24.05 -30.49
CA GLU A 26 11.41 24.39 -29.52
C GLU A 26 11.67 23.78 -28.12
N GLY A 27 12.73 22.98 -28.01
CA GLY A 27 13.01 22.15 -26.84
C GLY A 27 12.23 20.84 -26.88
N LYS A 28 12.90 19.72 -26.52
CA LYS A 28 12.33 18.38 -26.46
C LYS A 28 12.41 17.84 -25.04
N TRP A 29 11.27 17.39 -24.51
CA TRP A 29 11.26 16.62 -23.28
C TRP A 29 11.76 15.20 -23.57
N VAL A 30 12.72 14.77 -22.77
CA VAL A 30 13.16 13.37 -22.69
C VAL A 30 12.33 12.71 -21.61
N THR A 31 11.67 11.64 -21.96
CA THR A 31 10.79 10.90 -21.04
C THR A 31 11.26 9.47 -20.84
N ALA A 32 10.67 8.75 -19.88
CA ALA A 32 10.94 7.34 -19.69
C ALA A 32 10.68 6.51 -20.97
N GLY A 33 9.71 6.91 -21.79
CA GLY A 33 9.41 6.27 -23.06
C GLY A 33 10.51 6.38 -24.13
N ASP A 34 11.47 7.30 -23.98
CA ASP A 34 12.66 7.38 -24.85
C ASP A 34 13.73 6.36 -24.49
N MET A 35 13.60 5.70 -23.33
CA MET A 35 14.49 4.59 -22.91
C MET A 35 14.06 3.29 -23.59
N LYS A 36 14.99 2.61 -24.21
CA LYS A 36 14.77 1.33 -24.89
C LYS A 36 15.46 0.21 -24.12
N TYR A 37 14.75 -0.86 -23.85
CA TYR A 37 15.34 -2.05 -23.26
C TYR A 37 16.21 -2.79 -24.28
N LEU A 38 17.38 -3.26 -23.84
CA LEU A 38 18.31 -4.02 -24.70
C LEU A 38 18.09 -5.55 -24.64
N GLY A 39 16.90 -6.01 -24.29
CA GLY A 39 16.55 -7.42 -24.17
C GLY A 39 15.16 -7.74 -24.77
N GLU A 40 14.40 -8.61 -24.10
CA GLU A 40 13.09 -9.03 -24.57
C GLU A 40 12.05 -7.91 -24.45
N GLU A 41 11.21 -7.70 -25.45
CA GLU A 41 10.16 -6.68 -25.49
C GLU A 41 9.19 -6.73 -24.30
N SER A 42 9.00 -7.93 -23.70
CA SER A 42 8.13 -8.11 -22.54
C SER A 42 8.56 -7.34 -21.27
N LEU A 43 9.80 -6.83 -21.26
CA LEU A 43 10.40 -6.08 -20.14
C LEU A 43 10.60 -4.60 -20.48
N GLU A 44 9.93 -4.09 -21.49
CA GLU A 44 9.86 -2.66 -21.76
C GLU A 44 9.14 -1.89 -20.66
N ILE A 45 9.38 -0.58 -20.62
CA ILE A 45 8.71 0.32 -19.68
C ILE A 45 7.20 0.32 -19.99
N PRO A 46 6.34 0.05 -18.98
CA PRO A 46 4.89 0.06 -19.16
C PRO A 46 4.39 1.41 -19.69
N GLU A 47 3.31 1.38 -20.50
CA GLU A 47 2.76 2.59 -21.14
C GLU A 47 2.45 3.72 -20.15
N ASP A 48 1.93 3.38 -18.97
CA ASP A 48 1.57 4.34 -17.93
C ASP A 48 2.78 5.16 -17.42
N TYR A 49 3.98 4.62 -17.55
CA TYR A 49 5.22 5.27 -17.10
C TYR A 49 6.00 5.93 -18.21
N LYS A 50 5.69 5.69 -19.48
CA LYS A 50 6.41 6.28 -20.62
C LYS A 50 6.38 7.81 -20.64
N SER A 51 5.36 8.42 -20.06
CA SER A 51 5.20 9.87 -19.98
C SER A 51 6.04 10.57 -18.90
N ILE A 52 6.68 9.82 -17.99
CA ILE A 52 7.46 10.39 -16.89
C ILE A 52 8.64 11.19 -17.43
N PRO A 53 8.74 12.52 -17.15
CA PRO A 53 9.80 13.36 -17.69
C PRO A 53 11.12 13.14 -16.95
N ILE A 54 12.21 13.03 -17.71
CA ILE A 54 13.57 12.91 -17.20
C ILE A 54 14.26 14.27 -17.24
N THR A 55 14.30 14.90 -18.43
CA THR A 55 14.93 16.22 -18.63
C THR A 55 14.38 16.89 -19.89
N LYS A 56 14.64 18.20 -20.06
CA LYS A 56 14.33 18.95 -21.27
C LYS A 56 15.62 19.34 -21.98
N LEU A 57 15.74 19.00 -23.27
CA LEU A 57 16.86 19.35 -24.13
C LEU A 57 16.49 20.48 -25.04
N LEU A 58 17.40 21.46 -25.18
CA LEU A 58 17.31 22.56 -26.12
C LEU A 58 18.10 22.24 -27.39
N LYS A 59 17.98 23.09 -28.40
CA LYS A 59 18.73 22.98 -29.66
C LYS A 59 20.23 22.79 -29.40
N GLY A 60 20.85 21.85 -30.07
CA GLY A 60 22.29 21.55 -29.97
C GLY A 60 22.68 20.74 -28.74
N GLN A 61 21.73 20.40 -27.87
CA GLN A 61 21.95 19.47 -26.73
C GLN A 61 21.59 18.06 -27.12
N MET A 62 22.30 17.11 -26.56
CA MET A 62 21.96 15.67 -26.61
C MET A 62 22.17 15.02 -25.25
N ILE A 63 21.49 13.95 -25.03
CA ILE A 63 21.71 13.06 -23.90
C ILE A 63 21.89 11.63 -24.40
N GLU A 64 22.89 10.97 -23.86
CA GLU A 64 23.13 9.54 -24.06
C GLU A 64 23.50 8.92 -22.73
N PHE A 65 22.78 7.86 -22.34
CA PHE A 65 23.09 7.11 -21.13
C PHE A 65 22.60 5.67 -21.20
N TYR A 66 23.18 4.85 -20.34
CA TYR A 66 22.72 3.51 -20.03
C TYR A 66 22.19 3.51 -18.61
N ALA A 67 20.96 2.98 -18.41
CA ALA A 67 20.37 2.79 -17.11
C ALA A 67 20.31 1.30 -16.79
N THR A 68 20.95 0.89 -15.70
CA THR A 68 20.92 -0.49 -15.24
C THR A 68 19.92 -0.62 -14.09
N ALA A 69 18.85 -1.37 -14.32
CA ALA A 69 17.90 -1.75 -13.30
C ALA A 69 18.27 -3.11 -12.70
N ILE A 70 18.22 -3.21 -11.40
CA ILE A 70 18.47 -4.44 -10.65
C ILE A 70 17.27 -4.74 -9.75
N MET A 71 17.05 -6.02 -9.49
CA MET A 71 16.03 -6.44 -8.54
C MET A 71 16.51 -6.23 -7.11
N GLY A 72 15.61 -5.74 -6.24
CA GLY A 72 15.89 -5.56 -4.82
C GLY A 72 14.65 -5.80 -3.98
N ARG A 73 14.81 -5.73 -2.68
CA ARG A 73 13.72 -5.91 -1.70
C ARG A 73 13.49 -4.63 -0.91
N GLY A 74 12.25 -4.34 -0.60
CA GLY A 74 11.87 -3.17 0.20
C GLY A 74 12.56 -3.08 1.57
N ARG A 75 12.95 -4.23 2.15
CA ARG A 75 13.72 -4.25 3.40
C ARG A 75 15.14 -3.70 3.23
N ASP A 76 15.73 -3.84 2.04
CA ASP A 76 17.10 -3.39 1.78
C ASP A 76 17.12 -1.89 1.45
N HIS A 77 16.10 -1.45 0.70
CA HIS A 77 15.88 -0.03 0.44
C HIS A 77 14.44 0.21 0.00
N THR A 78 13.82 1.28 0.49
CA THR A 78 12.43 1.66 0.20
C THR A 78 12.13 1.84 -1.30
N LYS A 79 13.12 2.20 -2.13
CA LYS A 79 12.96 2.29 -3.58
C LYS A 79 12.51 0.99 -4.25
N TRP A 80 12.69 -0.14 -3.59
CA TRP A 80 12.27 -1.46 -4.07
C TRP A 80 10.98 -1.96 -3.41
N SER A 81 10.37 -1.13 -2.55
CA SER A 81 9.06 -1.48 -1.97
C SER A 81 7.97 -1.17 -3.00
N PRO A 82 7.22 -2.16 -3.49
CA PRO A 82 6.12 -1.93 -4.42
C PRO A 82 4.86 -1.41 -3.71
N VAL A 83 4.91 -1.26 -2.38
CA VAL A 83 3.80 -0.84 -1.56
C VAL A 83 4.19 0.26 -0.59
N CYS A 84 3.23 1.12 -0.26
CA CYS A 84 3.32 2.16 0.76
C CYS A 84 2.02 2.23 1.58
N GLY A 85 2.01 3.05 2.62
CA GLY A 85 0.83 3.26 3.45
C GLY A 85 0.32 1.98 4.13
N VAL A 86 1.21 1.03 4.43
CA VAL A 86 0.81 -0.25 5.01
C VAL A 86 0.30 -0.04 6.43
N SER A 87 -0.96 -0.40 6.69
CA SER A 87 -1.55 -0.45 8.01
C SER A 87 -2.12 -1.84 8.31
N PHE A 88 -2.07 -2.22 9.57
CA PHE A 88 -2.61 -3.48 10.05
C PHE A 88 -3.31 -3.25 11.38
N SER A 89 -4.59 -3.59 11.44
CA SER A 89 -5.41 -3.39 12.63
C SER A 89 -6.41 -4.55 12.84
N PRO A 90 -6.79 -4.87 14.09
CA PRO A 90 -7.87 -5.79 14.31
C PRO A 90 -9.18 -5.21 13.76
N ARG A 91 -10.00 -6.05 13.13
CA ARG A 91 -11.34 -5.66 12.71
C ARG A 91 -12.19 -5.35 13.94
N ARG A 92 -12.88 -4.23 13.90
CA ARG A 92 -13.77 -3.79 14.98
C ARG A 92 -15.22 -3.86 14.57
N VAL A 93 -16.07 -4.01 15.56
CA VAL A 93 -17.54 -4.02 15.45
C VAL A 93 -18.11 -3.01 16.45
N GLY A 94 -19.03 -2.20 15.99
CA GLY A 94 -19.75 -1.28 16.88
C GLY A 94 -20.90 -2.01 17.60
N VAL A 95 -21.01 -1.85 18.92
CA VAL A 95 -22.07 -2.46 19.71
C VAL A 95 -22.79 -1.41 20.54
N ILE A 96 -24.12 -1.33 20.41
CA ILE A 96 -24.94 -0.45 21.25
C ILE A 96 -25.20 -1.17 22.58
N ASN A 97 -24.55 -0.72 23.65
CA ASN A 97 -24.73 -1.25 25.00
C ASN A 97 -25.94 -0.64 25.69
N ASN A 98 -26.23 0.63 25.43
CA ASN A 98 -27.35 1.33 26.08
C ASN A 98 -28.11 2.19 25.06
N LYS A 99 -29.30 1.71 24.68
CA LYS A 99 -30.19 2.39 23.72
C LYS A 99 -30.70 3.75 24.18
N SER A 100 -30.84 3.97 25.48
CA SER A 100 -31.35 5.26 26.00
C SER A 100 -30.23 6.31 25.90
N LYS A 101 -29.01 5.96 26.26
CA LYS A 101 -27.85 6.86 26.14
C LYS A 101 -27.46 7.11 24.69
N SER A 102 -27.56 6.10 23.81
CA SER A 102 -27.21 6.28 22.39
C SER A 102 -28.16 7.20 21.63
N LYS A 103 -29.35 7.47 22.15
CA LYS A 103 -30.28 8.48 21.57
C LYS A 103 -29.68 9.88 21.55
N VAL A 104 -28.84 10.22 22.50
CA VAL A 104 -28.15 11.52 22.54
C VAL A 104 -27.23 11.66 21.33
N LEU A 105 -26.46 10.57 20.98
CA LEU A 105 -25.61 10.56 19.82
C LEU A 105 -26.38 10.78 18.51
N TRP A 106 -27.54 10.16 18.37
CA TRP A 106 -28.35 10.28 17.15
C TRP A 106 -29.00 11.67 16.98
N GLY A 107 -28.97 12.50 18.02
CA GLY A 107 -29.36 13.91 17.94
C GLY A 107 -28.24 14.86 17.51
N MET A 108 -27.01 14.35 17.33
CA MET A 108 -25.83 15.13 17.01
C MET A 108 -25.53 14.89 15.54
N ASP A 109 -26.10 15.34 14.60
CA ASP A 109 -25.83 15.35 13.14
C ASP A 109 -24.66 14.44 12.67
N LEU A 110 -24.67 13.17 13.13
CA LEU A 110 -23.67 12.17 12.80
C LEU A 110 -24.08 11.41 11.53
N GLU A 111 -23.10 10.94 10.76
CA GLU A 111 -23.34 10.12 9.57
C GLU A 111 -23.90 8.74 9.95
N ILE A 112 -23.42 8.16 11.06
CA ILE A 112 -23.91 6.87 11.57
C ILE A 112 -25.13 7.08 12.46
N THR A 113 -26.17 6.30 12.19
CA THR A 113 -27.46 6.37 12.89
C THR A 113 -27.86 5.02 13.49
N ALA A 114 -28.88 5.01 14.33
CA ALA A 114 -29.43 3.78 14.90
C ALA A 114 -29.92 2.76 13.84
N LYS A 115 -30.21 3.21 12.62
CA LYS A 115 -30.67 2.35 11.51
C LYS A 115 -29.55 1.53 10.90
N ASP A 116 -28.29 1.97 11.07
CA ASP A 116 -27.11 1.28 10.55
C ASP A 116 -26.75 0.06 11.39
N PHE A 117 -27.23 -0.01 12.62
CA PHE A 117 -27.09 -1.16 13.50
C PHE A 117 -28.13 -2.23 13.19
N GLY A 118 -27.71 -3.48 13.16
CA GLY A 118 -28.59 -4.64 12.98
C GLY A 118 -29.58 -4.84 14.13
N LYS A 119 -30.43 -5.86 14.02
CA LYS A 119 -31.42 -6.21 15.05
C LYS A 119 -30.77 -6.63 16.38
N ASP A 120 -29.56 -7.10 16.34
CA ASP A 120 -28.69 -7.49 17.46
C ASP A 120 -27.92 -6.30 18.07
N ASN A 121 -28.20 -5.07 17.63
CA ASN A 121 -27.51 -3.84 18.00
C ASN A 121 -26.02 -3.80 17.62
N ARG A 122 -25.63 -4.57 16.61
CA ARG A 122 -24.25 -4.63 16.09
C ARG A 122 -24.16 -3.92 14.74
N LEU A 123 -23.02 -3.28 14.51
CA LEU A 123 -22.61 -2.68 13.26
C LEU A 123 -21.33 -3.39 12.79
N ASP A 124 -21.46 -4.23 11.77
CA ASP A 124 -20.37 -5.09 11.27
C ASP A 124 -19.72 -4.55 9.99
N ASP A 125 -20.32 -3.56 9.33
CA ASP A 125 -19.79 -2.95 8.11
C ASP A 125 -18.51 -2.18 8.41
N VAL A 126 -17.40 -2.55 7.74
CA VAL A 126 -16.04 -2.02 8.01
C VAL A 126 -15.96 -0.51 7.82
N ASP A 127 -16.55 0.01 6.72
CA ASP A 127 -16.49 1.44 6.38
C ASP A 127 -17.31 2.27 7.34
N LYS A 128 -18.48 1.76 7.70
CA LYS A 128 -19.35 2.41 8.70
C LYS A 128 -18.75 2.37 10.09
N VAL A 129 -18.10 1.28 10.47
CA VAL A 129 -17.37 1.22 11.76
C VAL A 129 -16.20 2.19 11.77
N ALA A 130 -15.45 2.32 10.68
CA ALA A 130 -14.38 3.32 10.59
C ALA A 130 -14.92 4.75 10.73
N THR A 131 -16.07 5.05 10.14
CA THR A 131 -16.78 6.32 10.31
C THR A 131 -17.23 6.51 11.76
N LEU A 132 -17.84 5.50 12.38
CA LEU A 132 -18.24 5.52 13.79
C LEU A 132 -17.04 5.80 14.70
N VAL A 133 -15.89 5.18 14.48
CA VAL A 133 -14.66 5.43 15.25
C VAL A 133 -14.25 6.89 15.15
N ARG A 134 -14.26 7.47 13.94
CA ARG A 134 -13.95 8.90 13.75
C ARG A 134 -14.91 9.81 14.47
N GLU A 135 -16.21 9.53 14.40
CA GLU A 135 -17.26 10.29 15.05
C GLU A 135 -17.15 10.22 16.58
N LEU A 136 -16.95 9.03 17.14
CA LEU A 136 -16.76 8.88 18.59
C LEU A 136 -15.49 9.60 19.08
N ASN A 137 -14.41 9.59 18.30
CA ASN A 137 -13.19 10.35 18.62
C ASN A 137 -13.42 11.87 18.51
N HIS A 138 -14.24 12.31 17.56
CA HIS A 138 -14.54 13.73 17.39
C HIS A 138 -15.41 14.29 18.54
N VAL A 139 -16.34 13.50 19.02
CA VAL A 139 -17.18 13.86 20.18
C VAL A 139 -16.34 13.87 21.47
N GLY A 140 -15.26 13.12 21.53
CA GLY A 140 -14.12 13.19 22.45
C GLY A 140 -14.41 13.10 23.94
N GLU A 141 -13.43 12.58 24.69
CA GLU A 141 -13.40 12.64 26.14
C GLU A 141 -13.22 14.10 26.62
N GLY A 142 -14.19 14.62 27.35
CA GLY A 142 -14.09 15.96 27.97
C GLY A 142 -15.18 16.95 27.58
N THR A 143 -16.01 16.66 26.58
CA THR A 143 -17.23 17.40 26.33
C THR A 143 -18.36 16.94 27.27
N GLU A 144 -19.31 17.80 27.62
CA GLU A 144 -20.47 17.38 28.43
C GLU A 144 -21.25 16.27 27.73
N ALA A 145 -21.37 16.35 26.39
CA ALA A 145 -21.98 15.33 25.58
C ALA A 145 -21.30 13.96 25.73
N SER A 146 -19.95 13.89 25.83
CA SER A 146 -19.22 12.62 26.04
C SER A 146 -19.53 11.97 27.39
N ARG A 147 -19.91 12.74 28.39
CA ARG A 147 -20.28 12.23 29.71
C ARG A 147 -21.67 11.61 29.75
N GLU A 148 -22.61 12.15 28.96
CA GLU A 148 -24.00 11.65 28.93
C GLU A 148 -24.12 10.31 28.23
N PHE A 149 -23.27 10.02 27.23
CA PHE A 149 -23.33 8.79 26.47
C PHE A 149 -22.10 7.87 26.62
N LYS A 150 -21.26 8.16 27.62
CA LYS A 150 -20.19 7.24 27.98
C LYS A 150 -20.76 5.82 28.13
N ASP A 151 -20.11 4.85 27.50
CA ASP A 151 -20.53 3.46 27.46
C ASP A 151 -21.86 3.19 26.69
N ALA A 152 -22.36 4.17 25.94
CA ALA A 152 -23.54 3.95 25.10
C ALA A 152 -23.25 3.01 23.93
N ILE A 153 -22.05 3.15 23.34
CA ILE A 153 -21.53 2.33 22.25
C ILE A 153 -20.11 1.89 22.61
N SER A 154 -19.82 0.61 22.43
CA SER A 154 -18.47 0.07 22.51
C SER A 154 -17.99 -0.37 21.13
N LEU A 155 -16.65 -0.36 20.96
CA LEU A 155 -15.96 -0.93 19.81
C LEU A 155 -15.30 -2.22 20.27
N GLU A 156 -15.83 -3.35 19.82
CA GLU A 156 -15.30 -4.68 20.14
C GLU A 156 -14.42 -5.18 19.00
N GLU A 157 -13.33 -5.84 19.32
CA GLU A 157 -12.50 -6.50 18.31
C GLU A 157 -13.12 -7.84 17.92
N ALA A 158 -13.22 -8.11 16.63
CA ALA A 158 -13.64 -9.40 16.11
C ALA A 158 -12.49 -10.41 16.23
N PRO A 159 -12.63 -11.51 17.00
CA PRO A 159 -11.53 -12.42 17.24
C PRO A 159 -11.02 -13.07 15.95
N GLY A 160 -9.71 -12.97 15.71
CA GLY A 160 -9.06 -13.60 14.55
C GLY A 160 -9.29 -12.89 13.21
N GLU A 161 -9.94 -11.72 13.20
CA GLU A 161 -10.18 -10.93 12.00
C GLU A 161 -9.35 -9.64 12.02
N TYR A 162 -8.72 -9.35 10.89
CA TYR A 162 -7.82 -8.20 10.74
C TYR A 162 -8.08 -7.47 9.44
N ILE A 163 -7.79 -6.19 9.44
CA ILE A 163 -7.81 -5.32 8.26
C ILE A 163 -6.37 -4.98 7.91
N LEU A 164 -5.99 -5.25 6.66
CA LEU A 164 -4.71 -4.89 6.08
C LEU A 164 -4.97 -3.89 4.96
N ASP A 165 -4.53 -2.66 5.14
CA ASP A 165 -4.61 -1.60 4.14
C ASP A 165 -3.22 -1.30 3.60
N PHE A 166 -3.09 -1.12 2.30
CA PHE A 166 -1.87 -0.69 1.64
C PHE A 166 -2.16 -0.15 0.24
N GLU A 167 -1.28 0.67 -0.25
CA GLU A 167 -1.31 1.21 -1.60
C GLU A 167 -0.13 0.67 -2.41
N THR A 168 -0.33 0.40 -3.71
CA THR A 168 0.75 0.02 -4.60
C THR A 168 1.27 1.23 -5.38
N ASP A 169 2.55 1.23 -5.72
CA ASP A 169 3.17 2.26 -6.57
C ASP A 169 2.81 2.12 -8.06
N GLY A 170 1.97 1.14 -8.42
CA GLY A 170 1.55 0.86 -9.79
C GLY A 170 2.44 -0.17 -10.51
N SER A 171 3.59 -0.54 -9.96
CA SER A 171 4.47 -1.56 -10.56
C SER A 171 3.83 -2.95 -10.59
N MET A 172 2.89 -3.19 -9.69
CA MET A 172 2.08 -4.42 -9.64
C MET A 172 0.70 -4.16 -9.03
N THR A 173 -0.25 -5.03 -9.33
CA THR A 173 -1.58 -4.92 -8.71
C THR A 173 -1.55 -5.28 -7.22
N PRO A 174 -2.46 -4.73 -6.39
CA PRO A 174 -2.52 -5.06 -4.96
C PRO A 174 -2.60 -6.56 -4.67
N ARG A 175 -3.34 -7.29 -5.50
CA ARG A 175 -3.45 -8.74 -5.38
C ARG A 175 -2.10 -9.45 -5.58
N VAL A 176 -1.38 -9.08 -6.65
CA VAL A 176 -0.06 -9.65 -6.94
C VAL A 176 0.94 -9.31 -5.84
N ALA A 177 0.92 -8.08 -5.33
CA ALA A 177 1.78 -7.66 -4.22
C ALA A 177 1.54 -8.52 -2.96
N LEU A 178 0.28 -8.76 -2.60
CA LEU A 178 -0.08 -9.60 -1.46
C LEU A 178 0.33 -11.06 -1.67
N GLU A 179 0.04 -11.64 -2.84
CA GLU A 179 0.43 -13.01 -3.19
C GLU A 179 1.95 -13.20 -3.12
N MET A 180 2.73 -12.24 -3.63
CA MET A 180 4.19 -12.27 -3.55
C MET A 180 4.70 -12.13 -2.11
N ALA A 181 4.09 -11.25 -1.31
CA ALA A 181 4.44 -11.11 0.11
C ALA A 181 4.19 -12.40 0.90
N CYS A 182 3.05 -13.06 0.69
CA CYS A 182 2.74 -14.34 1.30
C CYS A 182 3.75 -15.44 0.88
N LYS A 183 4.11 -15.48 -0.41
CA LYS A 183 5.10 -16.43 -0.92
C LYS A 183 6.49 -16.21 -0.30
N GLU A 184 6.95 -14.97 -0.27
CA GLU A 184 8.24 -14.60 0.35
C GLU A 184 8.27 -14.98 1.83
N LEU A 185 7.17 -14.77 2.55
CA LEU A 185 7.05 -15.14 3.95
C LEU A 185 7.11 -16.66 4.14
N ALA A 186 6.39 -17.42 3.32
CA ALA A 186 6.39 -18.88 3.35
C ALA A 186 7.81 -19.46 3.06
N GLU A 187 8.51 -18.90 2.07
CA GLU A 187 9.87 -19.30 1.74
C GLU A 187 10.85 -19.05 2.91
N ARG A 188 10.69 -17.94 3.63
CA ARG A 188 11.51 -17.63 4.82
C ARG A 188 11.26 -18.57 5.96
N PHE A 189 10.02 -18.90 6.24
CA PHE A 189 9.69 -19.90 7.28
C PHE A 189 10.15 -21.30 6.89
N GLY A 190 10.05 -21.68 5.61
CA GLY A 190 10.57 -22.93 5.10
C GLY A 190 12.10 -23.05 5.22
N ALA A 191 12.83 -21.97 4.95
CA ALA A 191 14.27 -21.92 5.16
C ALA A 191 14.65 -22.07 6.65
N LEU A 192 13.93 -21.37 7.53
CA LEU A 192 14.14 -21.47 8.98
C LEU A 192 13.88 -22.90 9.50
N GLU A 193 12.84 -23.57 8.98
CA GLU A 193 12.54 -24.97 9.33
C GLU A 193 13.67 -25.92 8.93
N GLN A 194 14.24 -25.72 7.72
CA GLN A 194 15.38 -26.50 7.24
C GLN A 194 16.63 -26.29 8.09
N ASP A 195 16.93 -25.03 8.43
CA ASP A 195 18.10 -24.68 9.27
C ASP A 195 17.96 -25.29 10.68
N LEU A 196 16.77 -25.25 11.28
CA LEU A 196 16.49 -25.86 12.58
C LEU A 196 16.56 -27.41 12.51
N GLY A 197 16.01 -28.00 11.45
CA GLY A 197 16.08 -29.46 11.22
C GLY A 197 17.51 -29.97 10.99
N ALA A 198 18.41 -29.14 10.46
CA ALA A 198 19.81 -29.48 10.30
C ALA A 198 20.65 -29.31 11.60
N ALA A 199 20.13 -28.55 12.58
CA ALA A 199 20.80 -28.26 13.85
C ALA A 199 20.40 -29.25 14.98
N LEU A 200 19.39 -30.07 14.76
CA LEU A 200 18.90 -31.14 15.67
C LEU A 200 19.38 -32.52 15.20
#